data_01e9964d55cccd50c77fe077cbe4b96b
#
_entry.id   01e9964d55cccd50c77fe077cbe4b96b
#
_cell.length_a   1.000
_cell.length_b   1.000
_cell.length_c   1.000
_cell.angle_alpha   90.00
_cell.angle_beta   90.00
_cell.angle_gamma   90.00
#
_symmetry.space_group_name_H-M   'P 1'
#
loop_
_entity.id
_entity.type
_entity.pdbx_description
1 polymer ?
#
loop_
_entity_poly.entity_id
_entity_poly.type
_entity_poly.pdbx_seq_one_letter_code
_entity_poly.pdbx_strand_id
1 'polypeptide(L)'
;SSDKALVHQREIGEDTPSFAEGVIESLREDPDIIAVGEMRDAATIEAALTAAETGHLVFATLHTTRAKDACTRIIHAFPSTRENEIRSILSSCLQHVLTQRLCRPGKETFLMREILTNVPAVSHLIREGKDEQIPSYMEMGLQNMRTLKQAAYGLKNISEKDREKLLKTLE
;
A
#
# COMPACT_ATOMS: atom_id res chain seq x y z
N SER A 1 15.76 -16.27 11.24
CA SER A 1 16.51 -15.38 12.14
C SER A 1 17.31 -14.40 11.31
N SER A 2 17.29 -13.14 11.66
CA SER A 2 18.13 -12.11 11.05
C SER A 2 19.40 -11.97 11.90
N ASP A 3 20.57 -12.00 11.26
CA ASP A 3 21.85 -11.79 11.96
C ASP A 3 22.06 -10.31 12.36
N LYS A 4 21.17 -9.40 11.94
CA LYS A 4 21.29 -7.94 12.10
C LYS A 4 20.15 -7.29 12.86
N ALA A 5 19.06 -7.99 13.11
CA ALA A 5 17.90 -7.47 13.81
C ALA A 5 17.22 -8.54 14.65
N LEU A 6 16.69 -8.15 15.80
CA LEU A 6 15.80 -9.00 16.57
C LEU A 6 14.44 -9.03 15.88
N VAL A 7 13.93 -10.21 15.58
CA VAL A 7 12.62 -10.39 14.92
C VAL A 7 11.71 -11.17 15.87
N HIS A 8 10.60 -10.53 16.25
CA HIS A 8 9.51 -11.15 16.97
C HIS A 8 8.37 -11.44 15.98
N GLN A 9 7.84 -12.63 15.99
CA GLN A 9 6.66 -13.02 15.22
C GLN A 9 5.56 -13.43 16.18
N ARG A 10 4.33 -13.02 15.86
CA ARG A 10 3.12 -13.35 16.62
C ARG A 10 2.08 -13.96 15.70
N GLU A 11 1.52 -15.07 16.10
CA GLU A 11 0.44 -15.75 15.38
C GLU A 11 -0.91 -15.34 15.98
N ILE A 12 -1.83 -14.95 15.10
CA ILE A 12 -3.19 -14.59 15.53
C ILE A 12 -3.92 -15.84 16.01
N GLY A 13 -4.49 -15.73 17.21
CA GLY A 13 -5.21 -16.85 17.86
C GLY A 13 -4.33 -17.69 18.80
N GLU A 14 -2.99 -17.58 18.71
CA GLU A 14 -2.07 -18.24 19.65
C GLU A 14 -1.36 -17.21 20.53
N ASP A 15 -0.65 -16.26 19.93
CA ASP A 15 0.17 -15.25 20.64
C ASP A 15 -0.58 -13.95 20.90
N THR A 16 -1.55 -13.62 20.07
CA THR A 16 -2.39 -12.42 20.18
C THR A 16 -3.78 -12.69 19.60
N PRO A 17 -4.85 -12.09 20.15
CA PRO A 17 -6.20 -12.37 19.68
C PRO A 17 -6.55 -11.72 18.34
N SER A 18 -5.87 -10.63 17.95
CA SER A 18 -6.14 -9.91 16.69
C SER A 18 -4.91 -9.18 16.19
N PHE A 19 -4.94 -8.79 14.90
CA PHE A 19 -3.90 -7.91 14.33
C PHE A 19 -3.85 -6.57 15.05
N ALA A 20 -5.01 -5.98 15.37
CA ALA A 20 -5.07 -4.69 16.08
C ALA A 20 -4.37 -4.77 17.44
N GLU A 21 -4.70 -5.77 18.25
CA GLU A 21 -4.09 -5.96 19.57
C GLU A 21 -2.60 -6.26 19.46
N GLY A 22 -2.20 -7.13 18.51
CA GLY A 22 -0.80 -7.42 18.26
C GLY A 22 0.03 -6.18 17.91
N VAL A 23 -0.51 -5.26 17.12
CA VAL A 23 0.14 -3.97 16.83
C VAL A 23 0.21 -3.10 18.08
N ILE A 24 -0.90 -2.92 18.82
CA ILE A 24 -0.95 -2.08 20.03
C ILE A 24 0.03 -2.58 21.09
N GLU A 25 0.09 -3.88 21.30
CA GLU A 25 1.04 -4.47 22.27
C GLU A 25 2.49 -4.28 21.83
N SER A 26 2.77 -4.44 20.53
CA SER A 26 4.13 -4.27 20.00
C SER A 26 4.69 -2.87 20.25
N LEU A 27 3.86 -1.82 20.26
CA LEU A 27 4.29 -0.44 20.53
C LEU A 27 4.99 -0.26 21.89
N ARG A 28 4.78 -1.20 22.83
CA ARG A 28 5.45 -1.19 24.15
C ARG A 28 6.78 -1.92 24.16
N GLU A 29 7.17 -2.51 23.05
CA GLU A 29 8.41 -3.29 22.89
C GLU A 29 9.50 -2.50 22.15
N ASP A 30 9.27 -1.20 21.90
CA ASP A 30 10.18 -0.29 21.18
C ASP A 30 10.64 -0.84 19.81
N PRO A 31 9.72 -1.23 18.91
CA PRO A 31 10.09 -1.74 17.61
C PRO A 31 10.42 -0.60 16.64
N ASP A 32 11.46 -0.74 15.83
CA ASP A 32 11.73 0.18 14.73
C ASP A 32 10.76 -0.05 13.55
N ILE A 33 10.39 -1.31 13.33
CA ILE A 33 9.60 -1.75 12.17
C ILE A 33 8.49 -2.68 12.63
N ILE A 34 7.27 -2.42 12.18
CA ILE A 34 6.10 -3.27 12.41
C ILE A 34 5.59 -3.79 11.06
N ALA A 35 5.47 -5.12 10.92
CA ALA A 35 4.88 -5.74 9.74
C ALA A 35 3.51 -6.35 10.08
N VAL A 36 2.45 -5.80 9.50
CA VAL A 36 1.07 -6.28 9.66
C VAL A 36 0.72 -7.16 8.47
N GLY A 37 0.42 -8.43 8.72
CA GLY A 37 0.15 -9.41 7.67
C GLY A 37 -0.94 -8.94 6.70
N GLU A 38 -2.06 -8.43 7.24
CA GLU A 38 -3.12 -7.81 6.44
C GLU A 38 -4.00 -6.87 7.26
N MET A 39 -4.52 -5.84 6.60
CA MET A 39 -5.49 -4.89 7.18
C MET A 39 -6.87 -5.15 6.58
N ARG A 40 -7.72 -5.89 7.30
CA ARG A 40 -9.08 -6.24 6.85
C ARG A 40 -10.17 -5.36 7.46
N ASP A 41 -9.95 -4.85 8.64
CA ASP A 41 -10.94 -4.15 9.47
C ASP A 41 -10.42 -2.79 9.95
N ALA A 42 -11.35 -1.95 10.38
CA ALA A 42 -11.06 -0.60 10.85
C ALA A 42 -10.12 -0.58 12.06
N ALA A 43 -10.25 -1.54 12.99
CA ALA A 43 -9.44 -1.58 14.19
C ALA A 43 -7.96 -1.84 13.87
N THR A 44 -7.69 -2.79 12.95
CA THR A 44 -6.33 -3.07 12.47
C THR A 44 -5.73 -1.88 11.72
N ILE A 45 -6.53 -1.22 10.86
CA ILE A 45 -6.08 -0.02 10.14
C ILE A 45 -5.77 1.12 11.12
N GLU A 46 -6.62 1.35 12.12
CA GLU A 46 -6.42 2.39 13.14
C GLU A 46 -5.14 2.15 13.94
N ALA A 47 -4.90 0.91 14.38
CA ALA A 47 -3.68 0.55 15.10
C ALA A 47 -2.43 0.79 14.23
N ALA A 48 -2.46 0.41 12.94
CA ALA A 48 -1.37 0.63 12.00
C ALA A 48 -1.11 2.13 11.74
N LEU A 49 -2.16 2.94 11.58
CA LEU A 49 -2.05 4.39 11.43
C LEU A 49 -1.45 5.04 12.68
N THR A 50 -1.93 4.65 13.87
CA THR A 50 -1.40 5.14 15.16
C THR A 50 0.08 4.81 15.31
N ALA A 51 0.49 3.57 14.97
CA ALA A 51 1.88 3.17 15.00
C ALA A 51 2.75 4.04 14.05
N ALA A 52 2.25 4.31 12.84
CA ALA A 52 2.95 5.15 11.87
C ALA A 52 3.05 6.62 12.34
N GLU A 53 1.99 7.20 12.94
CA GLU A 53 2.01 8.55 13.50
C GLU A 53 2.98 8.70 14.68
N THR A 54 3.16 7.64 15.45
CA THR A 54 4.09 7.61 16.60
C THR A 54 5.53 7.33 16.21
N GLY A 55 5.84 7.26 14.90
CA GLY A 55 7.21 7.24 14.38
C GLY A 55 7.73 5.88 13.96
N HIS A 56 6.93 4.82 14.02
CA HIS A 56 7.33 3.49 13.59
C HIS A 56 7.23 3.34 12.07
N LEU A 57 8.13 2.59 11.46
CA LEU A 57 7.99 2.17 10.07
C LEU A 57 7.02 1.00 9.98
N VAL A 58 5.85 1.23 9.40
CA VAL A 58 4.80 0.21 9.29
C VAL A 58 4.72 -0.33 7.87
N PHE A 59 4.86 -1.63 7.71
CA PHE A 59 4.53 -2.36 6.49
C PHE A 59 3.20 -3.09 6.69
N ALA A 60 2.25 -2.86 5.81
CA ALA A 60 0.96 -3.53 5.87
C ALA A 60 0.51 -3.97 4.47
N THR A 61 -0.30 -5.02 4.38
CA THR A 61 -0.86 -5.45 3.11
C THR A 61 -2.36 -5.19 3.03
N LEU A 62 -2.81 -4.92 1.80
CA LEU A 62 -4.20 -4.73 1.42
C LEU A 62 -4.48 -5.51 0.14
N HIS A 63 -5.72 -5.97 -0.02
CA HIS A 63 -6.15 -6.63 -1.26
C HIS A 63 -6.74 -5.60 -2.25
N THR A 64 -5.86 -4.76 -2.81
CA THR A 64 -6.23 -3.77 -3.82
C THR A 64 -5.44 -4.00 -5.11
N THR A 65 -6.03 -3.66 -6.24
CA THR A 65 -5.44 -3.87 -7.57
C THR A 65 -4.69 -2.65 -8.08
N ARG A 66 -4.98 -1.47 -7.54
CA ARG A 66 -4.34 -0.19 -7.90
C ARG A 66 -3.90 0.55 -6.64
N ALA A 67 -2.86 1.36 -6.78
CA ALA A 67 -2.30 2.10 -5.65
C ALA A 67 -3.29 3.14 -5.08
N LYS A 68 -4.05 3.84 -5.93
CA LYS A 68 -5.09 4.78 -5.47
C LYS A 68 -6.17 4.10 -4.63
N ASP A 69 -6.54 2.86 -5.00
CA ASP A 69 -7.60 2.12 -4.32
C ASP A 69 -7.20 1.72 -2.89
N ALA A 70 -5.89 1.63 -2.61
CA ALA A 70 -5.42 1.38 -1.25
C ALA A 70 -5.76 2.56 -0.33
N CYS A 71 -5.54 3.81 -0.77
CA CYS A 71 -5.92 4.99 -0.01
C CYS A 71 -7.44 5.02 0.25
N THR A 72 -8.23 4.86 -0.79
CA THR A 72 -9.70 4.83 -0.71
C THR A 72 -10.18 3.72 0.23
N ARG A 73 -9.60 2.51 0.15
CA ARG A 73 -9.98 1.39 1.02
C ARG A 73 -9.69 1.66 2.50
N ILE A 74 -8.54 2.26 2.81
CA ILE A 74 -8.19 2.65 4.18
C ILE A 74 -9.22 3.65 4.71
N ILE A 75 -9.53 4.68 3.94
CA ILE A 75 -10.45 5.74 4.34
C ILE A 75 -11.87 5.20 4.54
N HIS A 76 -12.37 4.42 3.59
CA HIS A 76 -13.74 3.86 3.63
C HIS A 76 -13.92 2.71 4.63
N ALA A 77 -12.87 2.25 5.31
CA ALA A 77 -13.01 1.32 6.43
C ALA A 77 -13.65 1.98 7.66
N PHE A 78 -13.71 3.31 7.70
CA PHE A 78 -14.25 4.09 8.81
C PHE A 78 -15.59 4.72 8.45
N PRO A 79 -16.42 5.08 9.48
CA PRO A 79 -17.62 5.87 9.27
C PRO A 79 -17.32 7.23 8.61
N SER A 80 -18.25 7.73 7.79
CA SER A 80 -18.09 9.00 7.07
C SER A 80 -17.79 10.19 7.98
N THR A 81 -18.22 10.13 9.24
CA THR A 81 -17.93 11.15 10.26
C THR A 81 -16.44 11.27 10.62
N ARG A 82 -15.66 10.20 10.38
CA ARG A 82 -14.21 10.17 10.62
C ARG A 82 -13.38 10.33 9.34
N GLU A 83 -14.00 10.43 8.19
CA GLU A 83 -13.30 10.45 6.90
C GLU A 83 -12.21 11.52 6.84
N ASN A 84 -12.51 12.75 7.22
CA ASN A 84 -11.55 13.86 7.19
C ASN A 84 -10.38 13.65 8.16
N GLU A 85 -10.62 13.07 9.31
CA GLU A 85 -9.59 12.69 10.28
C GLU A 85 -8.64 11.66 9.67
N ILE A 86 -9.18 10.57 9.13
CA ILE A 86 -8.39 9.48 8.53
C ILE A 86 -7.61 9.97 7.30
N ARG A 87 -8.21 10.83 6.45
CA ARG A 87 -7.51 11.47 5.33
C ARG A 87 -6.33 12.31 5.81
N SER A 88 -6.50 13.08 6.87
CA SER A 88 -5.42 13.89 7.45
C SER A 88 -4.27 13.01 7.92
N ILE A 89 -4.56 11.98 8.71
CA ILE A 89 -3.57 11.03 9.24
C ILE A 89 -2.84 10.34 8.09
N LEU A 90 -3.59 9.70 7.18
CA LEU A 90 -3.03 8.97 6.06
C LEU A 90 -2.15 9.86 5.18
N SER A 91 -2.60 11.10 4.91
CA SER A 91 -1.84 12.03 4.08
C SER A 91 -0.49 12.44 4.69
N SER A 92 -0.35 12.35 6.01
CA SER A 92 0.89 12.70 6.72
C SER A 92 1.83 11.51 6.92
N CYS A 93 1.31 10.31 7.21
CA CYS A 93 2.14 9.14 7.54
C CYS A 93 2.39 8.19 6.36
N LEU A 94 1.55 8.18 5.31
CA LEU A 94 1.78 7.34 4.13
C LEU A 94 3.10 7.73 3.47
N GLN A 95 3.92 6.74 3.15
CA GLN A 95 5.14 6.93 2.39
C GLN A 95 5.03 6.37 0.98
N HIS A 96 4.66 5.11 0.86
CA HIS A 96 4.57 4.42 -0.43
C HIS A 96 3.39 3.45 -0.47
N VAL A 97 2.82 3.27 -1.67
CA VAL A 97 1.95 2.13 -1.98
C VAL A 97 2.58 1.35 -3.13
N LEU A 98 2.79 0.07 -2.91
CA LEU A 98 3.30 -0.86 -3.92
C LEU A 98 2.22 -1.89 -4.26
N THR A 99 1.70 -1.82 -5.47
CA THR A 99 0.75 -2.83 -5.98
C THR A 99 1.47 -3.81 -6.89
N GLN A 100 1.16 -5.09 -6.76
CA GLN A 100 1.75 -6.15 -7.56
C GLN A 100 0.68 -6.88 -8.37
N ARG A 101 0.97 -7.14 -9.64
CA ARG A 101 0.09 -7.91 -10.52
C ARG A 101 0.90 -8.91 -11.32
N LEU A 102 0.55 -10.20 -11.19
CA LEU A 102 1.06 -11.25 -12.07
C LEU A 102 0.20 -11.30 -13.33
N CYS A 103 0.82 -11.20 -14.49
CA CYS A 103 0.17 -11.23 -15.78
C CYS A 103 0.82 -12.29 -16.68
N ARG A 104 -0.03 -13.02 -17.43
CA ARG A 104 0.40 -14.06 -18.37
C ARG A 104 -0.23 -13.84 -19.75
N PRO A 105 0.25 -12.85 -20.51
CA PRO A 105 -0.31 -12.54 -21.83
C PRO A 105 -0.04 -13.63 -22.88
N GLY A 106 1.01 -14.44 -22.69
CA GLY A 106 1.41 -15.56 -23.52
C GLY A 106 1.79 -16.77 -22.68
N LYS A 107 2.98 -17.35 -22.93
CA LYS A 107 3.51 -18.49 -22.18
C LYS A 107 4.22 -18.07 -20.90
N GLU A 108 4.82 -16.90 -20.89
CA GLU A 108 5.62 -16.39 -19.77
C GLU A 108 4.75 -15.58 -18.80
N THR A 109 5.13 -15.63 -17.52
CA THR A 109 4.50 -14.85 -16.43
C THR A 109 5.38 -13.65 -16.10
N PHE A 110 4.77 -12.47 -16.06
CA PHE A 110 5.44 -11.21 -15.74
C PHE A 110 4.88 -10.63 -14.43
N LEU A 111 5.77 -10.17 -13.57
CA LEU A 111 5.42 -9.40 -12.39
C LEU A 111 5.45 -7.91 -12.75
N MET A 112 4.30 -7.29 -12.75
CA MET A 112 4.17 -5.84 -12.86
C MET A 112 3.99 -5.21 -11.49
N ARG A 113 4.57 -4.02 -11.32
CA ARG A 113 4.46 -3.25 -10.09
C ARG A 113 4.00 -1.84 -10.42
N GLU A 114 2.96 -1.41 -9.74
CA GLU A 114 2.56 0.00 -9.67
C GLU A 114 3.13 0.59 -8.38
N ILE A 115 3.68 1.79 -8.46
CA ILE A 115 4.36 2.45 -7.33
C ILE A 115 3.80 3.85 -7.21
N LEU A 116 3.21 4.14 -6.05
CA LEU A 116 2.82 5.47 -5.62
C LEU A 116 3.76 5.92 -4.50
N THR A 117 4.33 7.10 -4.64
CA THR A 117 5.11 7.78 -3.59
C THR A 117 4.31 8.98 -3.10
N ASN A 118 4.17 9.11 -1.78
CA ASN A 118 3.43 10.21 -1.19
C ASN A 118 4.28 11.50 -1.18
N VAL A 119 4.34 12.15 -2.32
CA VAL A 119 4.92 13.50 -2.44
C VAL A 119 3.91 14.56 -1.98
N PRO A 120 4.33 15.81 -1.68
CA PRO A 120 3.41 16.85 -1.19
C PRO A 120 2.14 17.05 -2.01
N ALA A 121 2.23 16.92 -3.34
CA ALA A 121 1.06 17.00 -4.23
C ALA A 121 0.09 15.83 -3.99
N VAL A 122 0.58 14.60 -3.84
CA VAL A 122 -0.24 13.41 -3.56
C VAL A 122 -0.85 13.52 -2.16
N SER A 123 -0.06 13.91 -1.16
CA SER A 123 -0.54 14.16 0.20
C SER A 123 -1.71 15.16 0.21
N HIS A 124 -1.59 16.25 -0.56
CA HIS A 124 -2.68 17.23 -0.71
C HIS A 124 -3.93 16.59 -1.34
N LEU A 125 -3.78 15.79 -2.40
CA LEU A 125 -4.92 15.11 -3.04
C LEU A 125 -5.65 14.17 -2.09
N ILE A 126 -4.91 13.39 -1.30
CA ILE A 126 -5.48 12.47 -0.29
C ILE A 126 -6.29 13.27 0.74
N ARG A 127 -5.73 14.37 1.25
CA ARG A 127 -6.36 15.23 2.25
C ARG A 127 -7.65 15.87 1.74
N GLU A 128 -7.65 16.32 0.49
CA GLU A 128 -8.78 16.99 -0.14
C GLU A 128 -9.83 16.03 -0.75
N GLY A 129 -9.63 14.72 -0.62
CA GLY A 129 -10.55 13.74 -1.20
C GLY A 129 -10.52 13.69 -2.73
N LYS A 130 -9.41 14.09 -3.35
CA LYS A 130 -9.23 14.11 -4.80
C LYS A 130 -8.46 12.90 -5.32
N ASP A 131 -8.74 11.73 -4.75
CA ASP A 131 -8.04 10.47 -4.98
C ASP A 131 -8.00 10.09 -6.48
N GLU A 132 -9.03 10.46 -7.25
CA GLU A 132 -9.13 10.20 -8.69
C GLU A 132 -8.05 10.93 -9.52
N GLN A 133 -7.41 11.95 -8.97
CA GLN A 133 -6.32 12.68 -9.64
C GLN A 133 -4.94 12.06 -9.40
N ILE A 134 -4.80 11.14 -8.44
CA ILE A 134 -3.53 10.49 -8.10
C ILE A 134 -2.89 9.79 -9.32
N PRO A 135 -3.62 9.02 -10.17
CA PRO A 135 -3.00 8.37 -11.32
C PRO A 135 -2.31 9.34 -12.28
N SER A 136 -2.85 10.54 -12.49
CA SER A 136 -2.23 11.54 -13.36
C SER A 136 -0.87 12.00 -12.84
N TYR A 137 -0.71 12.13 -11.51
CA TYR A 137 0.60 12.41 -10.90
C TYR A 137 1.56 11.23 -11.01
N MET A 138 1.05 9.99 -10.88
CA MET A 138 1.89 8.80 -11.06
C MET A 138 2.43 8.69 -12.49
N GLU A 139 1.65 9.09 -13.49
CA GLU A 139 2.06 9.09 -14.90
C GLU A 139 3.24 10.03 -15.18
N MET A 140 3.44 11.07 -14.37
CA MET A 140 4.62 11.97 -14.48
C MET A 140 5.93 11.26 -14.10
N GLY A 141 5.89 10.10 -13.44
CA GLY A 141 7.06 9.31 -13.07
C GLY A 141 7.97 9.95 -12.02
N LEU A 142 7.52 11.00 -11.33
CA LEU A 142 8.28 11.68 -10.29
C LEU A 142 8.55 10.74 -9.11
N GLN A 143 9.73 10.86 -8.48
CA GLN A 143 10.11 10.05 -7.31
C GLN A 143 9.92 8.54 -7.52
N ASN A 144 10.25 8.05 -8.72
CA ASN A 144 10.10 6.66 -9.13
C ASN A 144 8.64 6.14 -9.13
N MET A 145 7.64 7.04 -9.09
CA MET A 145 6.26 6.65 -9.31
C MET A 145 6.08 5.98 -10.67
N ARG A 146 5.23 4.97 -10.73
CA ARG A 146 4.98 4.22 -11.95
C ARG A 146 3.60 3.58 -11.94
N THR A 147 2.85 3.78 -13.00
CA THR A 147 1.57 3.09 -13.23
C THR A 147 1.80 1.66 -13.77
N LEU A 148 0.79 0.79 -13.67
CA LEU A 148 0.84 -0.54 -14.28
C LEU A 148 1.06 -0.46 -15.80
N LYS A 149 0.50 0.55 -16.47
CA LYS A 149 0.68 0.77 -17.90
C LYS A 149 2.15 1.07 -18.24
N GLN A 150 2.79 1.96 -17.50
CA GLN A 150 4.22 2.23 -17.64
C GLN A 150 5.08 1.00 -17.30
N ALA A 151 4.66 0.21 -16.30
CA ALA A 151 5.33 -1.06 -15.99
C ALA A 151 5.26 -2.05 -17.15
N ALA A 152 4.11 -2.15 -17.84
CA ALA A 152 3.94 -2.99 -19.01
C ALA A 152 4.83 -2.57 -20.19
N TYR A 153 4.96 -1.25 -20.43
CA TYR A 153 5.90 -0.75 -21.46
C TYR A 153 7.37 -1.04 -21.12
N GLY A 154 7.72 -1.02 -19.84
CA GLY A 154 9.08 -1.31 -19.36
C GLY A 154 9.47 -2.78 -19.33
N LEU A 155 8.56 -3.72 -19.63
CA LEU A 155 8.88 -5.15 -19.67
C LEU A 155 9.85 -5.46 -20.80
N LYS A 156 10.95 -6.16 -20.46
CA LYS A 156 11.90 -6.72 -21.40
C LYS A 156 11.45 -8.13 -21.79
N ASN A 157 11.84 -8.58 -22.98
CA ASN A 157 11.60 -9.94 -23.49
C ASN A 157 10.13 -10.34 -23.65
N ILE A 158 9.24 -9.38 -23.89
CA ILE A 158 7.83 -9.60 -24.23
C ILE A 158 7.60 -9.32 -25.71
N SER A 159 6.83 -10.20 -26.40
CA SER A 159 6.44 -9.94 -27.80
C SER A 159 5.49 -8.74 -27.88
N GLU A 160 5.51 -8.01 -29.00
CA GLU A 160 4.62 -6.86 -29.20
C GLU A 160 3.15 -7.26 -29.10
N LYS A 161 2.77 -8.39 -29.68
CA LYS A 161 1.42 -8.97 -29.58
C LYS A 161 0.99 -9.25 -28.14
N ASP A 162 1.90 -9.77 -27.31
CA ASP A 162 1.58 -10.07 -25.92
C ASP A 162 1.56 -8.81 -25.08
N ARG A 163 2.38 -7.80 -25.42
CA ARG A 163 2.32 -6.46 -24.79
C ARG A 163 0.98 -5.78 -25.08
N GLU A 164 0.48 -5.83 -26.29
CA GLU A 164 -0.84 -5.28 -26.65
C GLU A 164 -1.96 -5.96 -25.86
N LYS A 165 -1.93 -7.30 -25.75
CA LYS A 165 -2.91 -8.03 -24.94
C LYS A 165 -2.85 -7.60 -23.48
N LEU A 166 -1.63 -7.44 -22.94
CA LEU A 166 -1.43 -7.00 -21.57
C LEU A 166 -2.00 -5.62 -21.34
N LEU A 167 -1.71 -4.66 -22.22
CA LEU A 167 -2.23 -3.29 -22.12
C LEU A 167 -3.76 -3.23 -22.13
N LYS A 168 -4.42 -4.04 -22.96
CA LYS A 168 -5.88 -4.16 -23.00
C LYS A 168 -6.49 -4.70 -21.69
N THR A 169 -5.73 -5.45 -20.89
CA THR A 169 -6.19 -5.95 -19.58
C THR A 169 -6.02 -4.95 -18.44
N LEU A 170 -5.40 -3.80 -18.73
CA LEU A 170 -5.12 -2.73 -17.76
C LEU A 170 -6.06 -1.53 -17.91
N GLU A 171 -6.86 -1.51 -18.96
CA GLU A 171 -7.96 -0.57 -19.17
C GLU A 171 -9.17 -0.95 -18.31
#